data_ac9290853f6f35aaf3025bff626cba60
#
_entry.id   ac9290853f6f35aaf3025bff626cba60
#
_cell.length_a   1.000
_cell.length_b   1.000
_cell.length_c   1.000
_cell.angle_alpha   90.00
_cell.angle_beta   90.00
_cell.angle_gamma   90.00
#
_symmetry.space_group_name_H-M   'P 1'
#
loop_
_entity.id
_entity.type
_entity.pdbx_description
1 polymer ?
#
loop_
_entity_poly.entity_id
_entity_poly.type
_entity_poly.pdbx_seq_one_letter_code
_entity_poly.pdbx_strand_id
1 'polypeptide(L)'
;MDPSNSQAQTTRPVSICAIGDLILDVVVLPDHELVPDADTPATIRFTAGGQAANVAAWASALGANARLICKRGTDVSSELAAAEIAQYGVEVCGPVAEGPGGVVVSVRDGHGRRTMASDRGVASLLEPSELDPAWLRSCDVLHVSGYCLLREPMAQAAVDAARLARRVTVDLASAHDIELVGARRFIARLEDLGADLVFATEPERAAVAGFDATWVIKLGARGARFPEGFYPAPPVVALDTTGAGDALAAGYLVGGPDCAIEAAARSVTLIGAMPGERNSNRNRCRGIVKPDNP
;
A
#
# COMPACT_ATOMS: atom_id res chain seq x y z
N MET A 1 -48.87 18.04 -4.22
CA MET A 1 -47.99 16.88 -3.93
C MET A 1 -46.62 17.22 -4.52
N ASP A 2 -45.70 17.54 -3.70
CA ASP A 2 -44.34 18.00 -4.07
C ASP A 2 -43.41 16.78 -4.11
N PRO A 3 -42.77 16.45 -5.26
CA PRO A 3 -41.84 15.32 -5.36
C PRO A 3 -40.39 15.85 -5.39
N SER A 4 -39.95 16.46 -4.30
CA SER A 4 -38.54 16.87 -4.21
C SER A 4 -37.98 16.65 -2.80
N ASN A 5 -37.82 15.37 -2.41
CA ASN A 5 -36.97 15.04 -1.27
C ASN A 5 -36.20 13.72 -1.50
N SER A 6 -35.38 13.66 -2.55
CA SER A 6 -34.34 12.67 -2.60
C SER A 6 -33.16 13.21 -1.78
N GLN A 7 -33.19 12.96 -0.49
CA GLN A 7 -32.01 13.12 0.35
C GLN A 7 -30.95 12.16 -0.16
N ALA A 8 -29.95 12.68 -0.89
CA ALA A 8 -28.70 11.98 -1.12
C ALA A 8 -28.14 11.64 0.27
N GLN A 9 -28.22 10.36 0.65
CA GLN A 9 -27.53 9.85 1.83
C GLN A 9 -26.03 10.13 1.60
N THR A 10 -25.50 11.14 2.27
CA THR A 10 -24.08 11.37 2.38
C THR A 10 -23.50 10.23 3.20
N THR A 11 -23.11 9.14 2.52
CA THR A 11 -22.36 8.06 3.16
C THR A 11 -21.05 8.66 3.66
N ARG A 12 -20.75 8.48 4.95
CA ARG A 12 -19.46 8.93 5.51
C ARG A 12 -18.31 8.28 4.74
N PRO A 13 -17.18 8.97 4.58
CA PRO A 13 -15.99 8.37 3.99
C PRO A 13 -15.61 7.09 4.75
N VAL A 14 -15.19 6.06 4.01
CA VAL A 14 -14.61 4.85 4.63
C VAL A 14 -13.37 5.21 5.42
N SER A 15 -13.16 4.59 6.57
CA SER A 15 -11.98 4.79 7.41
C SER A 15 -11.06 3.57 7.28
N ILE A 16 -9.86 3.79 6.74
CA ILE A 16 -8.87 2.76 6.47
C ILE A 16 -7.65 3.01 7.35
N CYS A 17 -7.31 2.01 8.17
CA CYS A 17 -6.03 1.98 8.86
C CYS A 17 -5.10 1.03 8.09
N ALA A 18 -3.91 1.48 7.74
CA ALA A 18 -2.86 0.64 7.21
C ALA A 18 -1.79 0.43 8.29
N ILE A 19 -1.30 -0.80 8.46
CA ILE A 19 -0.19 -1.10 9.37
C ILE A 19 1.00 -1.62 8.59
N GLY A 20 2.16 -1.02 8.80
CA GLY A 20 3.41 -1.38 8.14
C GLY A 20 4.48 -0.33 8.28
N ASP A 21 5.45 -0.41 7.40
CA ASP A 21 6.57 0.51 7.36
C ASP A 21 6.23 1.84 6.68
N LEU A 22 6.83 2.90 7.21
CA LEU A 22 7.02 4.18 6.55
C LEU A 22 8.52 4.33 6.33
N ILE A 23 8.92 4.43 5.08
CA ILE A 23 10.32 4.49 4.65
C ILE A 23 10.54 5.67 3.71
N LEU A 24 11.79 6.08 3.54
CA LEU A 24 12.20 7.02 2.51
C LEU A 24 12.67 6.26 1.27
N ASP A 25 11.97 6.43 0.16
CA ASP A 25 12.39 5.92 -1.13
C ASP A 25 13.31 6.93 -1.83
N VAL A 26 14.50 6.51 -2.18
CA VAL A 26 15.48 7.25 -2.99
C VAL A 26 15.43 6.65 -4.40
N VAL A 27 14.74 7.33 -5.31
CA VAL A 27 14.60 6.89 -6.70
C VAL A 27 15.72 7.50 -7.52
N VAL A 28 16.58 6.66 -8.10
CA VAL A 28 17.72 7.05 -8.93
C VAL A 28 17.41 6.69 -10.38
N LEU A 29 17.40 7.70 -11.24
CA LEU A 29 17.19 7.60 -12.68
C LEU A 29 18.48 8.05 -13.37
N PRO A 30 19.46 7.15 -13.60
CA PRO A 30 20.71 7.51 -14.24
C PRO A 30 20.50 7.79 -15.73
N ASP A 31 21.24 8.76 -16.26
CA ASP A 31 21.17 9.15 -17.67
C ASP A 31 21.72 8.05 -18.61
N HIS A 32 22.58 7.20 -18.08
CA HIS A 32 23.15 6.02 -18.75
C HIS A 32 23.47 4.94 -17.71
N GLU A 33 23.94 3.79 -18.12
CA GLU A 33 24.35 2.70 -17.23
C GLU A 33 25.40 3.16 -16.20
N LEU A 34 25.22 2.76 -14.93
CA LEU A 34 26.16 3.08 -13.87
C LEU A 34 27.52 2.46 -14.17
N VAL A 35 28.55 3.29 -14.13
CA VAL A 35 29.93 2.88 -14.39
C VAL A 35 30.69 2.75 -13.06
N PRO A 36 31.27 1.58 -12.75
CA PRO A 36 32.11 1.43 -11.56
C PRO A 36 33.25 2.48 -11.51
N ASP A 37 33.52 2.98 -10.31
CA ASP A 37 34.57 3.95 -10.02
C ASP A 37 34.46 5.29 -10.77
N ALA A 38 33.26 5.63 -11.26
CA ALA A 38 32.98 6.89 -11.96
C ALA A 38 31.68 7.53 -11.51
N ASP A 39 31.60 8.86 -11.62
CA ASP A 39 30.37 9.61 -11.47
C ASP A 39 29.43 9.38 -12.65
N THR A 40 28.20 9.01 -12.39
CA THR A 40 27.17 8.91 -13.41
C THR A 40 26.09 9.96 -13.14
N PRO A 41 25.88 10.92 -14.05
CA PRO A 41 24.76 11.87 -13.94
C PRO A 41 23.43 11.15 -13.81
N ALA A 42 22.58 11.63 -12.90
CA ALA A 42 21.30 11.00 -12.61
C ALA A 42 20.28 12.03 -12.11
N THR A 43 19.00 11.78 -12.37
CA THR A 43 17.91 12.43 -11.64
C THR A 43 17.64 11.63 -10.38
N ILE A 44 17.73 12.29 -9.22
CA ILE A 44 17.45 11.66 -7.93
C ILE A 44 16.24 12.32 -7.31
N ARG A 45 15.31 11.51 -6.79
CA ARG A 45 14.12 11.94 -6.10
C ARG A 45 13.99 11.23 -4.76
N PHE A 46 13.53 11.98 -3.76
CA PHE A 46 13.14 11.45 -2.47
C PHE A 46 11.63 11.44 -2.41
N THR A 47 11.05 10.34 -1.93
CA THR A 47 9.60 10.20 -1.77
C THR A 47 9.32 9.29 -0.59
N ALA A 48 8.22 9.54 0.12
CA ALA A 48 7.76 8.57 1.09
C ALA A 48 7.43 7.25 0.38
N GLY A 49 7.62 6.16 1.09
CA GLY A 49 7.37 4.81 0.59
C GLY A 49 7.04 3.84 1.73
N GLY A 50 6.98 2.57 1.38
CA GLY A 50 6.47 1.50 2.21
C GLY A 50 5.07 1.10 1.79
N GLN A 51 4.82 -0.20 1.68
CA GLN A 51 3.55 -0.72 1.15
C GLN A 51 2.34 -0.16 1.89
N ALA A 52 2.36 -0.17 3.23
CA ALA A 52 1.28 0.37 4.04
C ALA A 52 1.10 1.89 3.87
N ALA A 53 2.20 2.63 3.78
CA ALA A 53 2.19 4.07 3.56
C ALA A 53 1.60 4.42 2.18
N ASN A 54 1.98 3.68 1.14
CA ASN A 54 1.44 3.83 -0.20
C ASN A 54 -0.08 3.61 -0.22
N VAL A 55 -0.56 2.52 0.41
CA VAL A 55 -2.01 2.23 0.50
C VAL A 55 -2.74 3.36 1.25
N ALA A 56 -2.20 3.84 2.37
CA ALA A 56 -2.80 4.94 3.12
C ALA A 56 -2.87 6.24 2.31
N ALA A 57 -1.80 6.60 1.59
CA ALA A 57 -1.75 7.79 0.75
C ALA A 57 -2.77 7.71 -0.40
N TRP A 58 -2.84 6.57 -1.09
CA TRP A 58 -3.82 6.35 -2.15
C TRP A 58 -5.25 6.35 -1.63
N ALA A 59 -5.52 5.68 -0.50
CA ALA A 59 -6.84 5.69 0.12
C ALA A 59 -7.29 7.12 0.46
N SER A 60 -6.41 7.92 1.05
CA SER A 60 -6.70 9.33 1.34
C SER A 60 -6.95 10.14 0.07
N ALA A 61 -6.12 9.96 -0.97
CA ALA A 61 -6.28 10.65 -2.25
C ALA A 61 -7.60 10.30 -2.95
N LEU A 62 -8.12 9.09 -2.71
CA LEU A 62 -9.41 8.61 -3.23
C LEU A 62 -10.60 9.01 -2.35
N GLY A 63 -10.37 9.68 -1.22
CA GLY A 63 -11.41 10.26 -0.38
C GLY A 63 -11.74 9.48 0.90
N ALA A 64 -10.95 8.47 1.27
CA ALA A 64 -11.05 7.80 2.55
C ALA A 64 -10.43 8.64 3.69
N ASN A 65 -10.86 8.37 4.92
CA ASN A 65 -10.11 8.76 6.11
C ASN A 65 -9.01 7.73 6.32
N ALA A 66 -7.75 8.11 6.06
CA ALA A 66 -6.63 7.19 6.08
C ALA A 66 -5.72 7.42 7.29
N ARG A 67 -5.33 6.33 7.93
CA ARG A 67 -4.37 6.28 9.04
C ARG A 67 -3.28 5.27 8.73
N LEU A 68 -2.04 5.63 9.06
CA LEU A 68 -0.88 4.75 8.97
C LEU A 68 -0.37 4.46 10.39
N ILE A 69 -0.33 3.19 10.76
CA ILE A 69 0.27 2.70 12.00
C ILE A 69 1.67 2.19 11.67
N CYS A 70 2.70 2.88 12.16
CA CYS A 70 4.09 2.56 11.86
C CYS A 70 5.02 3.00 12.99
N LYS A 71 6.21 2.41 13.06
CA LYS A 71 7.31 2.88 13.91
C LYS A 71 8.27 3.72 13.07
N ARG A 72 8.75 4.84 13.61
CA ARG A 72 9.63 5.78 12.91
C ARG A 72 10.92 5.98 13.69
N GLY A 73 11.99 6.32 12.97
CA GLY A 73 13.25 6.73 13.58
C GLY A 73 13.27 8.22 13.96
N THR A 74 14.39 8.64 14.54
CA THR A 74 14.67 10.05 14.90
C THR A 74 15.59 10.74 13.88
N ASP A 75 15.89 10.08 12.77
CA ASP A 75 16.77 10.58 11.73
C ASP A 75 16.06 11.37 10.64
N VAL A 76 16.83 12.04 9.78
CA VAL A 76 16.33 12.87 8.69
C VAL A 76 15.47 12.08 7.70
N SER A 77 15.78 10.80 7.47
CA SER A 77 15.00 9.97 6.54
C SER A 77 13.57 9.79 7.05
N SER A 78 13.40 9.54 8.34
CA SER A 78 12.09 9.44 9.00
C SER A 78 11.31 10.76 8.97
N GLU A 79 12.00 11.89 9.17
CA GLU A 79 11.38 13.21 9.13
C GLU A 79 10.86 13.54 7.73
N LEU A 80 11.66 13.30 6.69
CA LEU A 80 11.27 13.54 5.29
C LEU A 80 10.08 12.66 4.89
N ALA A 81 10.13 11.36 5.19
CA ALA A 81 9.04 10.45 4.87
C ALA A 81 7.74 10.83 5.60
N ALA A 82 7.83 11.21 6.89
CA ALA A 82 6.67 11.65 7.68
C ALA A 82 6.08 12.98 7.18
N ALA A 83 6.93 13.93 6.79
CA ALA A 83 6.50 15.20 6.24
C ALA A 83 5.78 15.04 4.91
N GLU A 84 6.26 14.14 4.04
CA GLU A 84 5.62 13.90 2.75
C GLU A 84 4.30 13.16 2.90
N ILE A 85 4.23 12.07 3.67
CA ILE A 85 2.98 11.31 3.85
C ILE A 85 1.86 12.18 4.45
N ALA A 86 2.21 13.12 5.32
CA ALA A 86 1.26 14.04 5.92
C ALA A 86 0.60 14.99 4.88
N GLN A 87 1.29 15.32 3.78
CA GLN A 87 0.74 16.15 2.70
C GLN A 87 -0.44 15.47 2.00
N TYR A 88 -0.51 14.16 2.04
CA TYR A 88 -1.66 13.40 1.53
C TYR A 88 -2.84 13.36 2.52
N GLY A 89 -2.71 13.95 3.71
CA GLY A 89 -3.74 13.96 4.73
C GLY A 89 -3.89 12.63 5.46
N VAL A 90 -2.84 11.82 5.47
CA VAL A 90 -2.76 10.59 6.24
C VAL A 90 -2.43 10.92 7.70
N GLU A 91 -3.20 10.39 8.63
CA GLU A 91 -2.90 10.44 10.06
C GLU A 91 -1.83 9.37 10.38
N VAL A 92 -0.63 9.80 10.77
CA VAL A 92 0.47 8.91 11.12
C VAL A 92 0.46 8.63 12.62
N CYS A 93 0.28 7.38 12.99
CA CYS A 93 0.27 6.86 14.36
C CYS A 93 1.45 5.93 14.61
N GLY A 94 1.85 5.81 15.87
CA GLY A 94 2.90 4.90 16.30
C GLY A 94 4.08 5.61 16.96
N PRO A 95 4.99 4.82 17.55
CA PRO A 95 6.11 5.35 18.31
C PRO A 95 7.20 5.94 17.42
N VAL A 96 7.94 6.87 17.99
CA VAL A 96 9.24 7.32 17.48
C VAL A 96 10.31 6.72 18.37
N ALA A 97 11.25 5.98 17.78
CA ALA A 97 12.33 5.31 18.48
C ALA A 97 13.69 5.89 18.09
N GLU A 98 14.64 5.89 18.99
CA GLU A 98 16.01 6.25 18.68
C GLU A 98 16.59 5.30 17.64
N GLY A 99 17.21 5.85 16.61
CA GLY A 99 17.85 5.10 15.52
C GLY A 99 17.37 5.53 14.12
N PRO A 100 17.96 4.93 13.07
CA PRO A 100 17.63 5.25 11.69
C PRO A 100 16.26 4.73 11.29
N GLY A 101 15.55 5.51 10.51
CA GLY A 101 14.36 5.07 9.79
C GLY A 101 14.67 4.13 8.65
N GLY A 102 13.60 3.69 7.97
CA GLY A 102 13.78 2.88 6.77
C GLY A 102 14.17 3.71 5.56
N VAL A 103 15.08 3.20 4.74
CA VAL A 103 15.48 3.76 3.46
C VAL A 103 15.54 2.68 2.40
N VAL A 104 14.97 2.95 1.23
CA VAL A 104 15.13 2.11 0.04
C VAL A 104 15.73 2.94 -1.07
N VAL A 105 16.82 2.46 -1.65
CA VAL A 105 17.41 3.04 -2.85
C VAL A 105 16.97 2.19 -4.04
N SER A 106 16.25 2.78 -4.97
CA SER A 106 15.78 2.16 -6.19
C SER A 106 16.52 2.74 -7.39
N VAL A 107 17.36 1.95 -8.03
CA VAL A 107 18.07 2.34 -9.24
C VAL A 107 17.37 1.74 -10.45
N ARG A 108 17.01 2.58 -11.41
CA ARG A 108 16.36 2.17 -12.65
C ARG A 108 17.38 2.12 -13.78
N ASP A 109 17.47 1.01 -14.49
CA ASP A 109 18.31 0.91 -15.68
C ASP A 109 17.64 1.49 -16.94
N GLY A 110 18.41 1.63 -18.02
CA GLY A 110 17.92 2.12 -19.31
C GLY A 110 16.85 1.24 -19.98
N HIS A 111 16.61 0.03 -19.47
CA HIS A 111 15.56 -0.90 -19.92
C HIS A 111 14.31 -0.84 -19.02
N GLY A 112 14.29 0.05 -18.03
CA GLY A 112 13.18 0.20 -17.10
C GLY A 112 13.15 -0.84 -15.98
N ARG A 113 14.15 -1.71 -15.85
CA ARG A 113 14.27 -2.66 -14.74
C ARG A 113 14.78 -1.92 -13.51
N ARG A 114 14.39 -2.41 -12.33
CA ARG A 114 14.77 -1.81 -11.05
C ARG A 114 15.64 -2.78 -10.25
N THR A 115 16.69 -2.22 -9.66
CA THR A 115 17.47 -2.87 -8.61
C THR A 115 17.28 -2.06 -7.33
N MET A 116 16.97 -2.73 -6.23
CA MET A 116 16.69 -2.07 -4.96
C MET A 116 17.64 -2.57 -3.88
N ALA A 117 18.12 -1.62 -3.06
CA ALA A 117 18.79 -1.89 -1.80
C ALA A 117 17.90 -1.32 -0.68
N SER A 118 17.64 -2.12 0.36
CA SER A 118 16.68 -1.78 1.41
C SER A 118 17.33 -1.94 2.78
N ASP A 119 17.31 -0.86 3.55
CA ASP A 119 17.50 -0.90 5.01
C ASP A 119 16.21 -0.42 5.66
N ARG A 120 15.60 -1.26 6.49
CA ARG A 120 14.31 -0.94 7.11
C ARG A 120 14.44 -0.26 8.47
N GLY A 121 15.65 -0.20 9.03
CA GLY A 121 15.92 0.45 10.30
C GLY A 121 14.90 0.04 11.38
N VAL A 122 14.47 1.03 12.18
CA VAL A 122 13.45 0.80 13.22
C VAL A 122 12.03 0.62 12.69
N ALA A 123 11.78 0.91 11.41
CA ALA A 123 10.44 0.83 10.82
C ALA A 123 9.86 -0.59 10.84
N SER A 124 10.71 -1.62 10.87
CA SER A 124 10.29 -3.03 10.98
C SER A 124 10.21 -3.56 12.43
N LEU A 125 10.37 -2.70 13.43
CA LEU A 125 10.50 -3.07 14.84
C LEU A 125 9.33 -2.59 15.71
N LEU A 126 8.15 -2.40 15.16
CA LEU A 126 6.95 -2.11 15.93
C LEU A 126 6.60 -3.32 16.80
N GLU A 127 6.50 -3.10 18.11
CA GLU A 127 6.16 -4.14 19.08
C GLU A 127 4.67 -4.14 19.42
N PRO A 128 4.11 -5.29 19.82
CA PRO A 128 2.71 -5.38 20.27
C PRO A 128 2.38 -4.42 21.42
N SER A 129 3.32 -4.23 22.34
CA SER A 129 3.19 -3.34 23.51
C SER A 129 3.10 -1.85 23.14
N GLU A 130 3.50 -1.49 21.93
CA GLU A 130 3.48 -0.12 21.42
C GLU A 130 2.18 0.22 20.69
N LEU A 131 1.27 -0.75 20.51
CA LEU A 131 -0.01 -0.52 19.88
C LEU A 131 -0.99 0.18 20.83
N ASP A 132 -1.55 1.31 20.37
CA ASP A 132 -2.69 1.92 21.04
C ASP A 132 -4.00 1.43 20.36
N PRO A 133 -4.87 0.70 21.08
CA PRO A 133 -6.17 0.29 20.54
C PRO A 133 -7.03 1.46 20.04
N ALA A 134 -6.76 2.68 20.49
CA ALA A 134 -7.48 3.87 20.03
C ALA A 134 -7.27 4.13 18.54
N TRP A 135 -6.13 3.74 17.97
CA TRP A 135 -5.87 3.92 16.55
C TRP A 135 -6.80 3.10 15.65
N LEU A 136 -7.35 2.01 16.17
CA LEU A 136 -8.21 1.08 15.44
C LEU A 136 -9.72 1.25 15.71
N ARG A 137 -10.13 1.98 16.76
CA ARG A 137 -11.54 2.09 17.19
C ARG A 137 -12.50 2.62 16.12
N SER A 138 -12.05 3.51 15.26
CA SER A 138 -12.88 4.13 14.20
C SER A 138 -12.57 3.57 12.81
N CYS A 139 -11.79 2.50 12.73
CA CYS A 139 -11.33 1.89 11.51
C CYS A 139 -12.41 0.95 10.96
N ASP A 140 -12.82 1.13 9.70
CA ASP A 140 -13.72 0.20 9.03
C ASP A 140 -12.94 -1.02 8.51
N VAL A 141 -11.69 -0.79 8.07
CA VAL A 141 -10.80 -1.82 7.53
C VAL A 141 -9.38 -1.59 8.02
N LEU A 142 -8.75 -2.61 8.57
CA LEU A 142 -7.29 -2.68 8.76
C LEU A 142 -6.67 -3.34 7.53
N HIS A 143 -5.78 -2.63 6.86
CA HIS A 143 -4.96 -3.18 5.78
C HIS A 143 -3.55 -3.45 6.30
N VAL A 144 -3.11 -4.69 6.20
CA VAL A 144 -1.79 -5.14 6.68
C VAL A 144 -0.84 -5.26 5.50
N SER A 145 0.33 -4.65 5.62
CA SER A 145 1.43 -4.93 4.70
C SER A 145 1.99 -6.35 4.95
N GLY A 146 2.11 -7.16 3.92
CA GLY A 146 2.69 -8.50 4.04
C GLY A 146 4.15 -8.48 4.52
N TYR A 147 4.85 -7.38 4.32
CA TYR A 147 6.20 -7.18 4.89
C TYR A 147 6.21 -7.22 6.42
N CYS A 148 5.10 -6.85 7.09
CA CYS A 148 4.97 -7.02 8.53
C CYS A 148 5.12 -8.49 8.96
N LEU A 149 4.60 -9.39 8.15
CA LEU A 149 4.57 -10.82 8.46
C LEU A 149 5.90 -11.54 8.23
N LEU A 150 6.93 -10.86 7.73
CA LEU A 150 8.23 -11.48 7.47
C LEU A 150 9.07 -11.67 8.73
N ARG A 151 8.95 -10.78 9.72
CA ARG A 151 9.84 -10.76 10.90
C ARG A 151 9.12 -10.35 12.18
N GLU A 152 9.60 -10.88 13.30
CA GLU A 152 9.25 -10.35 14.61
C GLU A 152 10.10 -9.09 14.93
N PRO A 153 9.60 -8.17 15.79
CA PRO A 153 8.32 -8.23 16.53
C PRO A 153 7.10 -7.77 15.69
N MET A 154 7.32 -7.21 14.51
CA MET A 154 6.29 -6.58 13.67
C MET A 154 5.16 -7.57 13.28
N ALA A 155 5.49 -8.86 13.08
CA ALA A 155 4.49 -9.87 12.75
C ALA A 155 3.47 -10.06 13.87
N GLN A 156 3.93 -10.13 15.11
CA GLN A 156 3.03 -10.22 16.27
C GLN A 156 2.23 -8.94 16.47
N ALA A 157 2.84 -7.77 16.26
CA ALA A 157 2.11 -6.49 16.33
C ALA A 157 0.98 -6.42 15.27
N ALA A 158 1.22 -6.89 14.04
CA ALA A 158 0.19 -6.93 13.01
C ALA A 158 -0.96 -7.87 13.37
N VAL A 159 -0.67 -9.05 13.94
CA VAL A 159 -1.67 -10.01 14.41
C VAL A 159 -2.49 -9.42 15.57
N ASP A 160 -1.85 -8.76 16.53
CA ASP A 160 -2.55 -8.15 17.65
C ASP A 160 -3.42 -6.96 17.21
N ALA A 161 -2.95 -6.17 16.24
CA ALA A 161 -3.76 -5.13 15.60
C ALA A 161 -4.99 -5.72 14.87
N ALA A 162 -4.82 -6.85 14.17
CA ALA A 162 -5.89 -7.52 13.46
C ALA A 162 -7.01 -7.99 14.41
N ARG A 163 -6.67 -8.47 15.60
CA ARG A 163 -7.65 -8.87 16.62
C ARG A 163 -8.54 -7.73 17.13
N LEU A 164 -8.08 -6.49 16.99
CA LEU A 164 -8.80 -5.28 17.38
C LEU A 164 -9.64 -4.69 16.22
N ALA A 165 -9.40 -5.12 14.99
CA ALA A 165 -10.05 -4.61 13.80
C ALA A 165 -11.36 -5.32 13.51
N ARG A 166 -12.28 -4.65 12.79
CA ARG A 166 -13.58 -5.21 12.39
C ARG A 166 -13.48 -6.03 11.11
N ARG A 167 -12.58 -5.65 10.22
CA ARG A 167 -12.29 -6.27 8.94
C ARG A 167 -10.80 -6.15 8.69
N VAL A 168 -10.18 -7.23 8.27
CA VAL A 168 -8.74 -7.30 8.03
C VAL A 168 -8.49 -7.66 6.57
N THR A 169 -7.59 -6.94 5.94
CA THR A 169 -7.08 -7.27 4.61
C THR A 169 -5.56 -7.28 4.63
N VAL A 170 -4.95 -8.09 3.78
CA VAL A 170 -3.49 -8.14 3.66
C VAL A 170 -3.08 -8.12 2.20
N ASP A 171 -2.01 -7.42 1.89
CA ASP A 171 -1.34 -7.52 0.58
C ASP A 171 -0.02 -8.25 0.75
N LEU A 172 0.13 -9.39 0.06
CA LEU A 172 1.36 -10.17 0.12
C LEU A 172 2.52 -9.36 -0.47
N ALA A 173 3.65 -9.41 0.22
CA ALA A 173 4.74 -8.48 -0.05
C ALA A 173 5.57 -8.87 -1.28
N SER A 174 6.12 -10.09 -1.26
CA SER A 174 7.09 -10.56 -2.24
C SER A 174 7.16 -12.08 -2.20
N ALA A 175 7.00 -12.74 -3.33
CA ALA A 175 7.15 -14.20 -3.41
C ALA A 175 8.54 -14.65 -2.93
N HIS A 176 9.59 -13.90 -3.31
CA HIS A 176 10.96 -14.19 -2.89
C HIS A 176 11.14 -14.10 -1.37
N ASP A 177 10.62 -13.05 -0.73
CA ASP A 177 10.74 -12.89 0.73
C ASP A 177 9.92 -13.95 1.48
N ILE A 178 8.75 -14.34 0.95
CA ILE A 178 7.94 -15.43 1.50
C ILE A 178 8.73 -16.74 1.45
N GLU A 179 9.42 -17.04 0.34
CA GLU A 179 10.26 -18.22 0.20
C GLU A 179 11.43 -18.19 1.18
N LEU A 180 12.10 -17.05 1.38
CA LEU A 180 13.22 -16.88 2.33
C LEU A 180 12.79 -17.11 3.78
N VAL A 181 11.61 -16.64 4.17
CA VAL A 181 11.06 -16.87 5.53
C VAL A 181 10.56 -18.31 5.69
N GLY A 182 10.17 -18.93 4.59
CA GLY A 182 9.57 -20.24 4.51
C GLY A 182 8.05 -20.20 4.46
N ALA A 183 7.48 -20.75 3.39
CA ALA A 183 6.05 -20.70 3.10
C ALA A 183 5.16 -21.14 4.28
N ARG A 184 5.53 -22.24 4.97
CA ARG A 184 4.76 -22.73 6.13
C ARG A 184 4.67 -21.71 7.26
N ARG A 185 5.78 -21.04 7.58
CA ARG A 185 5.82 -20.03 8.62
C ARG A 185 5.00 -18.80 8.24
N PHE A 186 5.08 -18.40 6.98
CA PHE A 186 4.32 -17.27 6.48
C PHE A 186 2.81 -17.58 6.45
N ILE A 187 2.41 -18.79 6.02
CA ILE A 187 1.02 -19.26 6.04
C ILE A 187 0.48 -19.27 7.48
N ALA A 188 1.22 -19.79 8.46
CA ALA A 188 0.79 -19.76 9.86
C ALA A 188 0.50 -18.35 10.34
N ARG A 189 1.32 -17.36 9.95
CA ARG A 189 1.08 -15.94 10.28
C ARG A 189 -0.14 -15.36 9.57
N LEU A 190 -0.43 -15.79 8.32
CA LEU A 190 -1.66 -15.40 7.62
C LEU A 190 -2.90 -16.01 8.30
N GLU A 191 -2.81 -17.23 8.80
CA GLU A 191 -3.86 -17.89 9.58
C GLU A 191 -4.11 -17.16 10.91
N ASP A 192 -3.03 -16.81 11.63
CA ASP A 192 -3.11 -16.02 12.88
C ASP A 192 -3.69 -14.61 12.66
N LEU A 193 -3.40 -14.02 11.50
CA LEU A 193 -3.92 -12.72 11.10
C LEU A 193 -5.44 -12.76 10.83
N GLY A 194 -5.96 -13.85 10.31
CA GLY A 194 -7.39 -14.03 10.03
C GLY A 194 -7.92 -13.03 9.00
N ALA A 195 -7.17 -12.78 7.91
CA ALA A 195 -7.56 -11.79 6.91
C ALA A 195 -8.82 -12.20 6.13
N ASP A 196 -9.79 -11.27 6.00
CA ASP A 196 -11.01 -11.45 5.21
C ASP A 196 -10.73 -11.43 3.69
N LEU A 197 -9.67 -10.75 3.28
CA LEU A 197 -9.30 -10.56 1.88
C LEU A 197 -7.79 -10.46 1.73
N VAL A 198 -7.25 -11.16 0.73
CA VAL A 198 -5.81 -11.18 0.44
C VAL A 198 -5.56 -10.67 -0.97
N PHE A 199 -4.71 -9.65 -1.09
CA PHE A 199 -4.19 -9.17 -2.36
C PHE A 199 -2.86 -9.86 -2.66
N ALA A 200 -2.71 -10.34 -3.88
CA ALA A 200 -1.49 -11.03 -4.32
C ALA A 200 -1.28 -10.90 -5.82
N THR A 201 -0.04 -10.99 -6.25
CA THR A 201 0.32 -11.35 -7.63
C THR A 201 0.22 -12.88 -7.80
N GLU A 202 0.24 -13.36 -9.05
CA GLU A 202 0.24 -14.82 -9.34
C GLU A 202 1.42 -15.55 -8.67
N PRO A 203 2.69 -15.01 -8.70
CA PRO A 203 3.81 -15.62 -7.98
C PRO A 203 3.64 -15.65 -6.46
N GLU A 204 3.16 -14.56 -5.86
CA GLU A 204 2.91 -14.49 -4.41
C GLU A 204 1.82 -15.48 -3.99
N ARG A 205 0.74 -15.60 -4.76
CA ARG A 205 -0.31 -16.59 -4.53
C ARG A 205 0.25 -18.02 -4.61
N ALA A 206 1.16 -18.28 -5.55
CA ALA A 206 1.82 -19.59 -5.67
C ALA A 206 2.75 -19.89 -4.48
N ALA A 207 3.45 -18.88 -3.94
CA ALA A 207 4.34 -19.03 -2.78
C ALA A 207 3.60 -19.44 -1.50
N VAL A 208 2.29 -19.18 -1.41
CA VAL A 208 1.41 -19.60 -0.31
C VAL A 208 0.39 -20.64 -0.76
N ALA A 209 0.78 -21.52 -1.66
CA ALA A 209 -0.09 -22.59 -2.16
C ALA A 209 -0.65 -23.44 -1.00
N GLY A 210 -1.98 -23.66 -1.01
CA GLY A 210 -2.69 -24.37 0.06
C GLY A 210 -3.31 -23.48 1.13
N PHE A 211 -2.96 -22.19 1.19
CA PHE A 211 -3.70 -21.23 2.02
C PHE A 211 -5.03 -20.87 1.36
N ASP A 212 -6.13 -21.03 2.09
CA ASP A 212 -7.48 -20.71 1.62
C ASP A 212 -7.90 -19.32 2.09
N ALA A 213 -8.35 -18.49 1.15
CA ALA A 213 -8.77 -17.13 1.43
C ALA A 213 -9.64 -16.56 0.28
N THR A 214 -10.29 -15.44 0.52
CA THR A 214 -10.83 -14.61 -0.55
C THR A 214 -9.71 -13.79 -1.18
N TRP A 215 -9.56 -13.85 -2.51
CA TRP A 215 -8.41 -13.32 -3.23
C TRP A 215 -8.75 -12.16 -4.17
N VAL A 216 -7.86 -11.19 -4.19
CA VAL A 216 -7.68 -10.25 -5.31
C VAL A 216 -6.34 -10.56 -5.96
N ILE A 217 -6.35 -11.01 -7.21
CA ILE A 217 -5.14 -11.38 -7.95
C ILE A 217 -4.76 -10.27 -8.90
N LYS A 218 -3.61 -9.66 -8.63
CA LYS A 218 -3.01 -8.59 -9.45
C LYS A 218 -2.32 -9.21 -10.66
N LEU A 219 -2.70 -8.82 -11.87
CA LEU A 219 -2.23 -9.41 -13.13
C LEU A 219 -1.40 -8.43 -13.98
N GLY A 220 -0.91 -7.35 -13.36
CA GLY A 220 -0.12 -6.31 -14.02
C GLY A 220 -0.90 -5.64 -15.15
N ALA A 221 -0.31 -5.51 -16.32
CA ALA A 221 -0.95 -4.87 -17.49
C ALA A 221 -2.21 -5.60 -17.99
N ARG A 222 -2.47 -6.83 -17.54
CA ARG A 222 -3.70 -7.56 -17.86
C ARG A 222 -4.91 -7.10 -17.03
N GLY A 223 -4.68 -6.39 -15.90
CA GLY A 223 -5.72 -5.98 -14.97
C GLY A 223 -5.68 -6.75 -13.66
N ALA A 224 -6.85 -7.11 -13.11
CA ALA A 224 -6.94 -7.88 -11.87
C ALA A 224 -8.18 -8.77 -11.85
N ARG A 225 -8.11 -9.83 -11.03
CA ARG A 225 -9.25 -10.68 -10.73
C ARG A 225 -9.69 -10.42 -9.30
N PHE A 226 -10.90 -9.95 -9.13
CA PHE A 226 -11.56 -9.71 -7.86
C PHE A 226 -12.57 -10.83 -7.57
N PRO A 227 -13.12 -10.92 -6.36
CA PRO A 227 -14.24 -11.82 -6.06
C PRO A 227 -15.43 -11.63 -7.00
N GLU A 228 -15.67 -10.40 -7.47
CA GLU A 228 -16.74 -10.02 -8.39
C GLU A 228 -16.47 -10.42 -9.84
N GLY A 229 -15.22 -10.74 -10.20
CA GLY A 229 -14.84 -11.14 -11.55
C GLY A 229 -13.52 -10.55 -12.03
N PHE A 230 -13.26 -10.70 -13.31
CA PHE A 230 -12.09 -10.15 -13.99
C PHE A 230 -12.35 -8.75 -14.52
N TYR A 231 -11.42 -7.81 -14.21
CA TYR A 231 -11.45 -6.43 -14.68
C TYR A 231 -10.15 -6.13 -15.44
N PRO A 232 -10.23 -5.82 -16.73
CA PRO A 232 -9.04 -5.53 -17.54
C PRO A 232 -8.45 -4.17 -17.19
N ALA A 233 -7.12 -4.04 -17.29
CA ALA A 233 -6.47 -2.75 -17.18
C ALA A 233 -6.75 -1.91 -18.42
N PRO A 234 -7.02 -0.59 -18.28
CA PRO A 234 -7.12 0.29 -19.44
C PRO A 234 -5.74 0.47 -20.08
N PRO A 235 -5.68 0.75 -21.40
CA PRO A 235 -4.42 1.02 -22.06
C PRO A 235 -3.84 2.35 -21.58
N VAL A 236 -2.68 2.28 -20.92
CA VAL A 236 -1.93 3.46 -20.45
C VAL A 236 -0.44 3.29 -20.76
N VAL A 237 0.26 4.41 -20.96
CA VAL A 237 1.72 4.40 -21.06
C VAL A 237 2.28 4.40 -19.66
N ALA A 238 2.88 3.28 -19.24
CA ALA A 238 3.48 3.17 -17.93
C ALA A 238 4.84 3.89 -17.91
N LEU A 239 4.99 4.83 -16.97
CA LEU A 239 6.26 5.47 -16.64
C LEU A 239 6.99 4.71 -15.53
N ASP A 240 6.25 4.31 -14.49
CA ASP A 240 6.78 3.56 -13.37
C ASP A 240 5.68 2.64 -12.80
N THR A 241 5.99 1.38 -12.56
CA THR A 241 5.03 0.42 -12.00
C THR A 241 5.09 0.29 -10.49
N THR A 242 5.92 1.11 -9.82
CA THR A 242 6.06 1.14 -8.37
C THR A 242 4.73 1.57 -7.74
N GLY A 243 4.29 0.84 -6.72
CA GLY A 243 3.06 1.17 -5.99
C GLY A 243 1.75 0.89 -6.73
N ALA A 244 1.77 0.32 -7.95
CA ALA A 244 0.54 0.00 -8.68
C ALA A 244 -0.35 -1.00 -7.94
N GLY A 245 0.27 -1.98 -7.26
CA GLY A 245 -0.42 -2.93 -6.39
C GLY A 245 -1.07 -2.25 -5.19
N ASP A 246 -0.37 -1.30 -4.58
CA ASP A 246 -0.83 -0.54 -3.42
C ASP A 246 -2.00 0.38 -3.80
N ALA A 247 -1.89 1.05 -4.95
CA ALA A 247 -2.97 1.86 -5.52
C ALA A 247 -4.22 1.02 -5.83
N LEU A 248 -4.02 -0.18 -6.39
CA LEU A 248 -5.12 -1.14 -6.65
C LEU A 248 -5.80 -1.55 -5.34
N ALA A 249 -5.02 -1.91 -4.32
CA ALA A 249 -5.55 -2.29 -3.01
C ALA A 249 -6.35 -1.14 -2.38
N ALA A 250 -5.78 0.06 -2.34
CA ALA A 250 -6.47 1.26 -1.84
C ALA A 250 -7.77 1.54 -2.61
N GLY A 251 -7.72 1.51 -3.94
CA GLY A 251 -8.88 1.72 -4.79
C GLY A 251 -10.00 0.71 -4.53
N TYR A 252 -9.65 -0.57 -4.37
CA TYR A 252 -10.63 -1.60 -4.04
C TYR A 252 -11.30 -1.37 -2.68
N LEU A 253 -10.51 -1.02 -1.67
CA LEU A 253 -11.02 -0.75 -0.33
C LEU A 253 -11.90 0.50 -0.26
N VAL A 254 -11.69 1.48 -1.13
CA VAL A 254 -12.46 2.73 -1.17
C VAL A 254 -13.70 2.62 -2.04
N GLY A 255 -13.60 2.01 -3.23
CA GLY A 255 -14.66 2.07 -4.21
C GLY A 255 -14.84 0.80 -5.07
N GLY A 256 -14.27 -0.34 -4.65
CA GLY A 256 -14.44 -1.63 -5.35
C GLY A 256 -13.59 -1.75 -6.63
N PRO A 257 -13.90 -2.73 -7.49
CA PRO A 257 -13.05 -3.12 -8.61
C PRO A 257 -12.75 -2.01 -9.62
N ASP A 258 -13.73 -1.21 -10.02
CA ASP A 258 -13.53 -0.15 -11.00
C ASP A 258 -12.58 0.93 -10.47
N CYS A 259 -12.76 1.35 -9.21
CA CYS A 259 -11.88 2.29 -8.54
C CYS A 259 -10.45 1.72 -8.37
N ALA A 260 -10.32 0.42 -8.12
CA ALA A 260 -9.04 -0.27 -8.03
C ALA A 260 -8.25 -0.18 -9.34
N ILE A 261 -8.91 -0.50 -10.44
CA ILE A 261 -8.30 -0.49 -11.79
C ILE A 261 -7.93 0.94 -12.20
N GLU A 262 -8.80 1.92 -11.93
CA GLU A 262 -8.53 3.33 -12.23
C GLU A 262 -7.33 3.85 -11.41
N ALA A 263 -7.27 3.55 -10.11
CA ALA A 263 -6.17 3.94 -9.23
C ALA A 263 -4.84 3.32 -9.68
N ALA A 264 -4.82 2.02 -10.00
CA ALA A 264 -3.63 1.33 -10.51
C ALA A 264 -3.17 1.90 -11.85
N ALA A 265 -4.09 2.13 -12.78
CA ALA A 265 -3.79 2.71 -14.08
C ALA A 265 -3.21 4.14 -13.97
N ARG A 266 -3.74 4.91 -13.03
CA ARG A 266 -3.20 6.25 -12.74
C ARG A 266 -1.82 6.17 -12.09
N SER A 267 -1.58 5.26 -11.15
CA SER A 267 -0.29 5.15 -10.46
C SER A 267 0.86 4.90 -11.43
N VAL A 268 0.68 4.04 -12.42
CA VAL A 268 1.74 3.72 -13.39
C VAL A 268 2.11 4.89 -14.32
N THR A 269 1.33 5.95 -14.35
CA THR A 269 1.65 7.19 -15.10
C THR A 269 2.45 8.19 -14.28
N LEU A 270 2.78 7.87 -13.03
CA LEU A 270 3.58 8.68 -12.11
C LEU A 270 4.94 8.03 -11.89
N ILE A 271 5.91 8.80 -11.42
CA ILE A 271 7.20 8.28 -10.95
C ILE A 271 7.12 8.14 -9.44
N GLY A 272 7.46 6.94 -8.92
CA GLY A 272 7.32 6.60 -7.51
C GLY A 272 5.92 6.06 -7.17
N ALA A 273 5.73 5.69 -5.90
CA ALA A 273 4.53 4.98 -5.45
C ALA A 273 3.39 5.90 -4.99
N MET A 274 3.66 7.19 -4.75
CA MET A 274 2.69 8.14 -4.19
C MET A 274 1.70 8.66 -5.23
N PRO A 275 0.48 9.06 -4.82
CA PRO A 275 -0.61 9.44 -5.74
C PRO A 275 -0.42 10.75 -6.51
N GLY A 276 0.74 11.40 -6.40
CA GLY A 276 1.04 12.70 -7.01
C GLY A 276 0.28 13.86 -6.32
N GLU A 277 0.40 15.07 -6.85
CA GLU A 277 -0.21 16.26 -6.26
C GLU A 277 -1.73 16.13 -6.08
N ARG A 278 -2.21 16.64 -4.96
CA ARG A 278 -3.64 16.67 -4.59
C ARG A 278 -4.41 17.64 -5.47
N ASN A 279 -4.89 17.21 -6.63
CA ASN A 279 -5.87 17.97 -7.40
C ASN A 279 -7.27 17.66 -6.85
N SER A 280 -7.81 18.56 -6.05
CA SER A 280 -9.03 18.40 -5.23
C SER A 280 -10.30 17.95 -5.98
N ASN A 281 -10.33 18.06 -7.31
CA ASN A 281 -11.49 17.71 -8.13
C ASN A 281 -11.35 16.46 -9.03
N ARG A 282 -10.16 15.87 -9.15
CA ARG A 282 -9.93 14.71 -10.04
C ARG A 282 -9.74 13.38 -9.31
N ASN A 283 -9.65 13.39 -7.99
CA ASN A 283 -9.21 12.25 -7.20
C ASN A 283 -10.36 11.38 -6.63
N ARG A 284 -11.61 11.78 -6.77
CA ARG A 284 -12.75 10.97 -6.31
C ARG A 284 -13.12 9.96 -7.39
N CYS A 285 -13.16 8.68 -7.03
CA CYS A 285 -13.80 7.68 -7.88
C CYS A 285 -15.23 8.16 -8.17
N ARG A 286 -15.54 8.36 -9.44
CA ARG A 286 -16.91 8.68 -9.85
C ARG A 286 -17.73 7.43 -9.57
N GLY A 287 -18.57 7.48 -8.54
CA GLY A 287 -19.55 6.43 -8.31
C GLY A 287 -20.34 6.21 -9.61
N ILE A 288 -20.15 5.06 -10.24
CA ILE A 288 -20.95 4.66 -11.40
C ILE A 288 -22.34 4.42 -10.86
N VAL A 289 -23.25 5.35 -11.16
CA VAL A 289 -24.69 5.09 -11.09
C VAL A 289 -24.93 3.94 -12.07
N LYS A 290 -25.23 2.75 -11.55
CA LYS A 290 -25.69 1.65 -12.42
C LYS A 290 -26.90 2.15 -13.20
N PRO A 291 -26.92 2.05 -14.54
CA PRO A 291 -28.13 2.27 -15.27
C PRO A 291 -29.13 1.21 -14.81
N ASP A 292 -30.31 1.65 -14.41
CA ASP A 292 -31.44 0.78 -14.14
C ASP A 292 -31.63 -0.11 -15.36
N ASN A 293 -31.63 -1.40 -15.15
CA ASN A 293 -31.90 -2.39 -16.19
C ASN A 293 -33.43 -2.40 -16.43
N PRO A 294 -33.90 -2.35 -17.68
CA PRO A 294 -35.30 -2.32 -18.03
C PRO A 294 -36.08 -3.58 -17.64
#